data_29d8a7688d9a328873bf0746e2da4960
#
_entry.id   29d8a7688d9a328873bf0746e2da4960
#
_cell.length_a   1.000
_cell.length_b   1.000
_cell.length_c   1.000
_cell.angle_alpha   90.00
_cell.angle_beta   90.00
_cell.angle_gamma   90.00
#
_symmetry.space_group_name_H-M   'P 1'
#
loop_
_entity.id
_entity.type
_entity.pdbx_description
1 polymer ?
#
loop_
_entity_poly.entity_id
_entity_poly.type
_entity_poly.pdbx_seq_one_letter_code
_entity_poly.pdbx_strand_id
1 'polypeptide(L)'
;MPSASAVVVTLDARPWIERCLKSVSAHETIVVDHGSTDGTVELIRERFPDVRLVQQGNVGLAAGWNRGMRAATGDYFLILNADAWVLGDGVDRLVEFAERTPDAAVVAPRLRFPDGRLQRSVRGFPTLWRLATEYYFLRKLAPRSRALNSFYANGFRHDETRAVEWVMGACLLVRRAAVDAVGPLDEDYFLFSEETDWCYRFRRAGWKVYFLPDAEVAHVLGAGHGGRFYREQLRSHLRFFAKHRGEREAERARRLLLVSLRLRGAFFPGPRRRTYREAADWLSSASLRELLR
;
A
#
# COMPACT_ATOMS: atom_id res chain seq x y z
N MET A 1 -22.89 -5.84 16.76
CA MET A 1 -22.50 -5.39 15.42
C MET A 1 -21.09 -5.90 15.14
N PRO A 2 -20.76 -6.26 13.90
CA PRO A 2 -19.40 -6.64 13.56
C PRO A 2 -18.42 -5.54 13.94
N SER A 3 -17.28 -5.94 14.48
CA SER A 3 -16.29 -5.01 15.04
C SER A 3 -15.09 -4.84 14.10
N ALA A 4 -14.56 -3.64 14.04
CA ALA A 4 -13.31 -3.35 13.34
C ALA A 4 -12.20 -3.05 14.36
N SER A 5 -11.00 -3.65 14.14
CA SER A 5 -9.80 -3.29 14.87
C SER A 5 -8.88 -2.47 13.96
N ALA A 6 -8.55 -1.26 14.38
CA ALA A 6 -7.59 -0.42 13.67
C ALA A 6 -6.15 -0.94 13.93
N VAL A 7 -5.42 -1.18 12.86
CA VAL A 7 -4.02 -1.60 12.89
C VAL A 7 -3.17 -0.52 12.21
N VAL A 8 -2.37 0.16 13.00
CA VAL A 8 -1.51 1.26 12.55
C VAL A 8 -0.05 0.86 12.71
N VAL A 9 0.73 0.93 11.65
CA VAL A 9 2.19 0.79 11.71
C VAL A 9 2.81 2.17 11.66
N THR A 10 3.74 2.45 12.58
CA THR A 10 4.37 3.77 12.71
C THR A 10 5.89 3.69 12.77
N LEU A 11 6.53 4.70 12.21
CA LEU A 11 7.95 4.99 12.33
C LEU A 11 8.14 6.51 12.16
N ASP A 12 8.56 7.18 13.22
CA ASP A 12 8.79 8.65 13.23
C ASP A 12 7.59 9.44 12.66
N ALA A 13 6.39 9.20 13.21
CA ALA A 13 5.15 9.79 12.74
C ALA A 13 4.54 10.83 13.71
N ARG A 14 5.34 11.42 14.61
CA ARG A 14 4.87 12.39 15.60
C ARG A 14 3.96 13.51 15.03
N PRO A 15 4.20 14.06 13.82
CA PRO A 15 3.35 15.11 13.28
C PRO A 15 1.93 14.66 12.93
N TRP A 16 1.69 13.35 12.75
CA TRP A 16 0.46 12.82 12.18
C TRP A 16 -0.29 11.87 13.10
N ILE A 17 0.43 11.12 13.94
CA ILE A 17 -0.09 10.00 14.70
C ILE A 17 -1.27 10.39 15.62
N GLU A 18 -1.26 11.57 16.21
CA GLU A 18 -2.35 12.04 17.07
C GLU A 18 -3.66 12.15 16.29
N ARG A 19 -3.60 12.71 15.09
CA ARG A 19 -4.79 12.86 14.23
C ARG A 19 -5.28 11.53 13.71
N CYS A 20 -4.35 10.64 13.35
CA CYS A 20 -4.65 9.27 12.95
C CYS A 20 -5.43 8.55 14.06
N LEU A 21 -4.90 8.48 15.28
CA LEU A 21 -5.49 7.76 16.39
C LEU A 21 -6.82 8.35 16.86
N LYS A 22 -6.97 9.68 16.88
CA LYS A 22 -8.26 10.34 17.19
C LYS A 22 -9.36 9.92 16.21
N SER A 23 -9.03 9.69 14.95
CA SER A 23 -10.03 9.34 13.92
C SER A 23 -10.57 7.92 14.05
N VAL A 24 -9.94 7.06 14.85
CA VAL A 24 -10.32 5.65 15.07
C VAL A 24 -10.52 5.32 16.55
N SER A 25 -10.60 6.32 17.42
CA SER A 25 -10.66 6.17 18.89
C SER A 25 -11.90 5.41 19.40
N ALA A 26 -12.94 5.27 18.59
CA ALA A 26 -14.14 4.48 18.92
C ALA A 26 -13.93 2.96 18.67
N HIS A 27 -12.80 2.56 18.11
CA HIS A 27 -12.50 1.18 17.73
C HIS A 27 -11.30 0.64 18.52
N GLU A 28 -11.24 -0.70 18.70
CA GLU A 28 -10.01 -1.34 19.16
C GLU A 28 -8.83 -0.87 18.29
N THR A 29 -7.79 -0.34 18.91
CA THR A 29 -6.65 0.20 18.16
C THR A 29 -5.35 -0.42 18.60
N ILE A 30 -4.61 -0.99 17.64
CA ILE A 30 -3.30 -1.56 17.81
C ILE A 30 -2.29 -0.72 17.02
N VAL A 31 -1.28 -0.18 17.69
CA VAL A 31 -0.16 0.50 17.05
C VAL A 31 1.08 -0.39 17.13
N VAL A 32 1.70 -0.65 15.99
CA VAL A 32 3.00 -1.33 15.90
C VAL A 32 4.06 -0.29 15.55
N ASP A 33 4.90 0.03 16.52
CA ASP A 33 5.99 0.99 16.36
C ASP A 33 7.28 0.30 15.94
N HIS A 34 7.88 0.78 14.87
CA HIS A 34 9.11 0.25 14.27
C HIS A 34 10.39 0.91 14.79
N GLY A 35 10.37 1.42 16.03
CA GLY A 35 11.51 2.04 16.68
C GLY A 35 11.59 3.55 16.41
N SER A 36 10.48 4.25 16.57
CA SER A 36 10.42 5.71 16.47
C SER A 36 11.33 6.40 17.50
N THR A 37 11.96 7.47 17.08
CA THR A 37 12.90 8.26 17.88
C THR A 37 12.50 9.74 18.02
N ASP A 38 11.41 10.13 17.38
CA ASP A 38 10.92 11.52 17.29
C ASP A 38 9.91 11.91 18.40
N GLY A 39 9.69 11.03 19.40
CA GLY A 39 8.70 11.22 20.47
C GLY A 39 7.30 10.71 20.10
N THR A 40 7.16 9.93 19.04
CA THR A 40 5.88 9.27 18.66
C THR A 40 5.37 8.35 19.76
N VAL A 41 6.24 7.50 20.32
CA VAL A 41 5.90 6.53 21.37
C VAL A 41 5.43 7.20 22.66
N GLU A 42 6.13 8.22 23.09
CA GLU A 42 5.80 9.02 24.28
C GLU A 42 4.43 9.68 24.13
N LEU A 43 4.16 10.29 22.97
CA LEU A 43 2.86 10.90 22.66
C LEU A 43 1.72 9.89 22.71
N ILE A 44 1.92 8.68 22.17
CA ILE A 44 0.90 7.62 22.19
C ILE A 44 0.61 7.20 23.64
N ARG A 45 1.63 6.93 24.44
CA ARG A 45 1.46 6.52 25.84
C ARG A 45 0.77 7.57 26.71
N GLU A 46 1.10 8.86 26.47
CA GLU A 46 0.53 9.96 27.23
C GLU A 46 -0.93 10.25 26.88
N ARG A 47 -1.27 10.23 25.57
CA ARG A 47 -2.57 10.72 25.09
C ARG A 47 -3.57 9.64 24.70
N PHE A 48 -3.09 8.40 24.51
CA PHE A 48 -3.91 7.27 24.04
C PHE A 48 -3.63 6.02 24.88
N PRO A 49 -3.93 6.05 26.19
CA PRO A 49 -3.61 4.94 27.11
C PRO A 49 -4.33 3.63 26.76
N ASP A 50 -5.49 3.71 26.08
CA ASP A 50 -6.28 2.54 25.65
C ASP A 50 -5.75 1.89 24.37
N VAL A 51 -4.79 2.53 23.69
CA VAL A 51 -4.16 1.97 22.48
C VAL A 51 -3.18 0.86 22.86
N ARG A 52 -3.34 -0.30 22.26
CA ARG A 52 -2.38 -1.39 22.42
C ARG A 52 -1.11 -1.11 21.60
N LEU A 53 -0.07 -0.60 22.27
CA LEU A 53 1.21 -0.30 21.65
C LEU A 53 2.13 -1.52 21.68
N VAL A 54 2.60 -1.94 20.51
CA VAL A 54 3.60 -3.00 20.31
C VAL A 54 4.85 -2.39 19.69
N GLN A 55 5.98 -2.52 20.36
CA GLN A 55 7.26 -2.03 19.85
C GLN A 55 8.09 -3.17 19.26
N GLN A 56 8.72 -2.90 18.12
CA GLN A 56 9.67 -3.81 17.45
C GLN A 56 10.64 -3.01 16.58
N GLY A 57 11.72 -3.66 16.12
CA GLY A 57 12.57 -3.06 15.07
C GLY A 57 11.83 -2.96 13.73
N ASN A 58 12.34 -2.14 12.80
CA ASN A 58 11.78 -2.02 11.47
C ASN A 58 12.10 -3.27 10.62
N VAL A 59 11.15 -4.16 10.55
CA VAL A 59 11.20 -5.43 9.79
C VAL A 59 10.32 -5.40 8.55
N GLY A 60 9.86 -4.22 8.14
CA GLY A 60 9.00 -4.00 6.98
C GLY A 60 7.52 -3.86 7.31
N LEU A 61 6.80 -3.20 6.39
CA LEU A 61 5.40 -2.79 6.62
C LEU A 61 4.46 -4.00 6.72
N ALA A 62 4.64 -5.01 5.86
CA ALA A 62 3.85 -6.24 5.90
C ALA A 62 3.95 -6.96 7.26
N ALA A 63 5.16 -7.11 7.79
CA ALA A 63 5.41 -7.73 9.09
C ALA A 63 4.78 -6.93 10.25
N GLY A 64 4.84 -5.59 10.16
CA GLY A 64 4.18 -4.71 11.13
C GLY A 64 2.67 -4.89 11.13
N TRP A 65 2.02 -4.85 9.97
CA TRP A 65 0.58 -5.07 9.86
C TRP A 65 0.17 -6.49 10.31
N ASN A 66 0.93 -7.52 9.94
CA ASN A 66 0.68 -8.87 10.41
C ASN A 66 0.78 -8.97 11.94
N ARG A 67 1.76 -8.29 12.54
CA ARG A 67 1.91 -8.25 14.01
C ARG A 67 0.70 -7.61 14.68
N GLY A 68 0.21 -6.49 14.12
CA GLY A 68 -0.99 -5.81 14.60
C GLY A 68 -2.24 -6.65 14.43
N MET A 69 -2.44 -7.28 13.27
CA MET A 69 -3.59 -8.16 13.01
C MET A 69 -3.63 -9.38 13.95
N ARG A 70 -2.47 -9.95 14.29
CA ARG A 70 -2.39 -11.04 15.30
C ARG A 70 -2.83 -10.60 16.70
N ALA A 71 -2.69 -9.32 17.01
CA ALA A 71 -3.09 -8.75 18.30
C ALA A 71 -4.54 -8.26 18.34
N ALA A 72 -5.17 -8.10 17.19
CA ALA A 72 -6.51 -7.59 17.01
C ALA A 72 -7.59 -8.65 17.23
N THR A 73 -8.77 -8.23 17.71
CA THR A 73 -9.90 -9.15 18.04
C THR A 73 -11.10 -8.98 17.11
N GLY A 74 -11.23 -7.87 16.40
CA GLY A 74 -12.38 -7.54 15.55
C GLY A 74 -12.59 -8.48 14.36
N ASP A 75 -13.79 -8.49 13.81
CA ASP A 75 -14.19 -9.23 12.61
C ASP A 75 -13.55 -8.67 11.34
N TYR A 76 -13.14 -7.43 11.41
CA TYR A 76 -12.45 -6.68 10.37
C TYR A 76 -11.16 -6.06 10.89
N PHE A 77 -10.16 -5.97 10.03
CA PHE A 77 -8.94 -5.21 10.24
C PHE A 77 -9.01 -3.91 9.45
N LEU A 78 -8.97 -2.77 10.11
CA LEU A 78 -8.76 -1.49 9.47
C LEU A 78 -7.25 -1.20 9.43
N ILE A 79 -6.61 -1.58 8.33
CA ILE A 79 -5.22 -1.25 8.07
C ILE A 79 -5.15 0.25 7.75
N LEU A 80 -4.38 1.02 8.53
CA LEU A 80 -4.31 2.47 8.41
C LEU A 80 -2.87 2.94 8.54
N ASN A 81 -2.41 3.78 7.62
CA ASN A 81 -1.10 4.43 7.73
C ASN A 81 -1.10 5.48 8.86
N ALA A 82 0.03 5.65 9.53
CA ALA A 82 0.18 6.62 10.61
C ALA A 82 0.03 8.09 10.15
N ASP A 83 0.18 8.37 8.85
CA ASP A 83 -0.02 9.68 8.21
C ASP A 83 -1.38 9.80 7.48
N ALA A 84 -2.35 8.95 7.86
CA ALA A 84 -3.73 8.97 7.37
C ALA A 84 -4.72 9.09 8.53
N TRP A 85 -5.91 9.65 8.27
CA TRP A 85 -7.00 9.74 9.25
C TRP A 85 -8.35 9.65 8.55
N VAL A 86 -9.27 8.93 9.18
CA VAL A 86 -10.63 8.73 8.69
C VAL A 86 -11.43 10.02 8.86
N LEU A 87 -12.30 10.33 7.91
CA LEU A 87 -13.19 11.48 7.95
C LEU A 87 -14.62 11.02 8.31
N GLY A 88 -15.20 11.67 9.32
CA GLY A 88 -16.57 11.39 9.78
C GLY A 88 -16.77 9.92 10.19
N ASP A 89 -17.84 9.31 9.70
CA ASP A 89 -18.29 7.94 9.95
C ASP A 89 -17.68 6.91 8.96
N GLY A 90 -16.54 7.22 8.38
CA GLY A 90 -15.94 6.41 7.30
C GLY A 90 -15.70 4.95 7.66
N VAL A 91 -15.32 4.62 8.92
CA VAL A 91 -15.12 3.23 9.33
C VAL A 91 -16.45 2.47 9.32
N ASP A 92 -17.51 3.08 9.89
CA ASP A 92 -18.83 2.45 9.96
C ASP A 92 -19.40 2.19 8.56
N ARG A 93 -19.22 3.13 7.63
CA ARG A 93 -19.62 2.95 6.22
C ARG A 93 -18.86 1.81 5.53
N LEU A 94 -17.56 1.66 5.81
CA LEU A 94 -16.77 0.55 5.27
C LEU A 94 -17.28 -0.79 5.81
N VAL A 95 -17.53 -0.90 7.12
CA VAL A 95 -18.06 -2.10 7.76
C VAL A 95 -19.45 -2.43 7.24
N GLU A 96 -20.36 -1.46 7.20
CA GLU A 96 -21.72 -1.64 6.70
C GLU A 96 -21.73 -2.14 5.23
N PHE A 97 -20.89 -1.58 4.39
CA PHE A 97 -20.75 -2.06 3.01
C PHE A 97 -20.22 -3.49 2.96
N ALA A 98 -19.18 -3.80 3.75
CA ALA A 98 -18.59 -5.14 3.80
C ALA A 98 -19.60 -6.19 4.25
N GLU A 99 -20.47 -5.87 5.24
CA GLU A 99 -21.53 -6.79 5.70
C GLU A 99 -22.55 -7.10 4.61
N ARG A 100 -22.94 -6.11 3.83
CA ARG A 100 -23.87 -6.29 2.69
C ARG A 100 -23.22 -6.93 1.47
N THR A 101 -21.88 -7.11 1.48
CA THR A 101 -21.09 -7.61 0.35
C THR A 101 -20.22 -8.77 0.79
N PRO A 102 -20.79 -10.01 0.92
CA PRO A 102 -20.07 -11.15 1.51
C PRO A 102 -18.79 -11.57 0.77
N ASP A 103 -18.67 -11.26 -0.52
CA ASP A 103 -17.49 -11.55 -1.35
C ASP A 103 -16.39 -10.45 -1.25
N ALA A 104 -16.61 -9.40 -0.46
CA ALA A 104 -15.63 -8.36 -0.23
C ALA A 104 -14.57 -8.84 0.79
N ALA A 105 -13.34 -9.10 0.31
CA ALA A 105 -12.19 -9.26 1.17
C ALA A 105 -11.64 -7.92 1.66
N VAL A 106 -11.63 -6.94 0.77
CA VAL A 106 -11.09 -5.60 1.02
C VAL A 106 -12.08 -4.55 0.56
N VAL A 107 -12.35 -3.56 1.41
CA VAL A 107 -13.07 -2.34 1.05
C VAL A 107 -12.17 -1.14 1.32
N ALA A 108 -11.92 -0.35 0.29
CA ALA A 108 -11.04 0.82 0.37
C ALA A 108 -11.82 2.13 0.19
N PRO A 109 -11.58 3.13 1.05
CA PRO A 109 -12.22 4.42 0.96
C PRO A 109 -11.65 5.29 -0.16
N ARG A 110 -12.33 6.39 -0.46
CA ARG A 110 -11.79 7.49 -1.25
C ARG A 110 -10.68 8.19 -0.46
N LEU A 111 -9.49 8.24 -1.03
CA LEU A 111 -8.39 8.98 -0.44
C LEU A 111 -8.40 10.44 -0.91
N ARG A 112 -8.11 11.35 0.00
CA ARG A 112 -7.88 12.77 -0.27
C ARG A 112 -6.52 13.19 0.26
N PHE A 113 -5.92 14.15 -0.40
CA PHE A 113 -4.84 14.92 0.23
C PHE A 113 -5.39 15.80 1.35
N PRO A 114 -4.55 16.25 2.30
CA PRO A 114 -5.01 17.14 3.39
C PRO A 114 -5.68 18.44 2.91
N ASP A 115 -5.39 18.87 1.69
CA ASP A 115 -6.01 20.04 1.05
C ASP A 115 -7.36 19.73 0.37
N GLY A 116 -7.88 18.50 0.53
CA GLY A 116 -9.16 18.04 -0.01
C GLY A 116 -9.12 17.53 -1.45
N ARG A 117 -8.01 17.67 -2.18
CA ARG A 117 -7.88 17.13 -3.54
C ARG A 117 -7.95 15.61 -3.55
N LEU A 118 -8.57 15.04 -4.59
CA LEU A 118 -8.64 13.60 -4.77
C LEU A 118 -7.23 12.98 -4.89
N GLN A 119 -6.95 11.99 -4.07
CA GLN A 119 -5.78 11.13 -4.19
C GLN A 119 -6.22 9.82 -4.85
N ARG A 120 -5.82 9.62 -6.10
CA ARG A 120 -6.21 8.40 -6.83
C ARG A 120 -5.50 7.18 -6.25
N SER A 121 -6.26 6.24 -5.71
CA SER A 121 -5.76 5.04 -5.01
C SER A 121 -5.91 3.74 -5.79
N VAL A 122 -6.86 3.66 -6.72
CA VAL A 122 -7.14 2.45 -7.49
C VAL A 122 -6.06 2.23 -8.56
N ARG A 123 -5.61 0.97 -8.70
CA ARG A 123 -4.54 0.56 -9.61
C ARG A 123 -4.90 -0.76 -10.31
N GLY A 124 -4.22 -1.03 -11.41
CA GLY A 124 -4.24 -2.32 -12.10
C GLY A 124 -3.04 -3.19 -11.70
N PHE A 125 -3.23 -4.52 -11.64
CA PHE A 125 -2.12 -5.43 -11.30
C PHE A 125 -0.93 -5.30 -12.25
N PRO A 126 0.31 -5.47 -11.75
CA PRO A 126 1.51 -5.38 -12.57
C PRO A 126 1.49 -6.36 -13.75
N THR A 127 1.73 -5.84 -14.95
CA THR A 127 2.03 -6.59 -16.18
C THR A 127 3.23 -5.93 -16.86
N LEU A 128 3.91 -6.63 -17.76
CA LEU A 128 5.04 -6.03 -18.50
C LEU A 128 4.60 -4.76 -19.25
N TRP A 129 3.40 -4.77 -19.84
CA TRP A 129 2.84 -3.59 -20.51
C TRP A 129 2.63 -2.42 -19.54
N ARG A 130 1.97 -2.63 -18.41
CA ARG A 130 1.75 -1.60 -17.39
C ARG A 130 3.06 -1.06 -16.84
N LEU A 131 4.05 -1.95 -16.63
CA LEU A 131 5.37 -1.56 -16.21
C LEU A 131 6.07 -0.70 -17.28
N ALA A 132 5.98 -1.10 -18.56
CA ALA A 132 6.50 -0.31 -19.68
C ALA A 132 5.85 1.07 -19.76
N THR A 133 4.51 1.16 -19.70
CA THR A 133 3.79 2.44 -19.79
C THR A 133 4.20 3.41 -18.68
N GLU A 134 4.51 2.92 -17.48
CA GLU A 134 4.97 3.73 -16.35
C GLU A 134 6.45 4.11 -16.49
N TYR A 135 7.31 3.14 -16.70
CA TYR A 135 8.74 3.35 -16.66
C TYR A 135 9.31 4.04 -17.92
N TYR A 136 8.66 3.92 -19.09
CA TYR A 136 9.03 4.66 -20.31
C TYR A 136 8.19 5.93 -20.52
N PHE A 137 7.38 6.33 -19.55
CA PHE A 137 6.50 7.51 -19.62
C PHE A 137 5.50 7.49 -20.79
N LEU A 138 5.19 6.32 -21.36
CA LEU A 138 4.28 6.22 -22.52
C LEU A 138 2.89 6.80 -22.21
N ARG A 139 2.46 6.75 -20.94
CA ARG A 139 1.22 7.37 -20.48
C ARG A 139 1.15 8.89 -20.74
N LYS A 140 2.31 9.56 -20.79
CA LYS A 140 2.38 11.01 -21.06
C LYS A 140 2.12 11.35 -22.52
N LEU A 141 2.33 10.39 -23.44
CA LEU A 141 2.09 10.58 -24.87
C LEU A 141 0.59 10.66 -25.20
N ALA A 142 -0.24 9.93 -24.46
CA ALA A 142 -1.68 9.98 -24.59
C ALA A 142 -2.35 9.86 -23.21
N PRO A 143 -2.46 10.98 -22.44
CA PRO A 143 -2.96 10.98 -21.06
C PRO A 143 -4.40 10.46 -20.91
N ARG A 144 -5.21 10.50 -21.98
CA ARG A 144 -6.59 10.00 -21.97
C ARG A 144 -6.71 8.54 -22.41
N SER A 145 -5.64 7.92 -22.94
CA SER A 145 -5.66 6.53 -23.39
C SER A 145 -5.81 5.57 -22.21
N ARG A 146 -6.85 4.75 -22.21
CA ARG A 146 -7.05 3.69 -21.20
C ARG A 146 -5.94 2.63 -21.27
N ALA A 147 -5.47 2.29 -22.46
CA ALA A 147 -4.41 1.30 -22.65
C ALA A 147 -3.07 1.76 -22.06
N LEU A 148 -2.66 3.01 -22.31
CA LEU A 148 -1.41 3.57 -21.80
C LEU A 148 -1.46 3.97 -20.32
N ASN A 149 -2.65 4.12 -19.75
CA ASN A 149 -2.85 4.48 -18.34
C ASN A 149 -3.53 3.36 -17.53
N SER A 150 -3.47 2.13 -18.00
CA SER A 150 -4.17 1.00 -17.35
C SER A 150 -3.64 0.66 -15.96
N PHE A 151 -2.39 1.02 -15.64
CA PHE A 151 -1.83 0.89 -14.29
C PHE A 151 -2.55 1.80 -13.28
N TYR A 152 -2.90 3.01 -13.66
CA TYR A 152 -3.59 4.01 -12.82
C TYR A 152 -5.11 3.93 -12.93
N ALA A 153 -5.67 2.82 -13.45
CA ALA A 153 -7.10 2.68 -13.69
C ALA A 153 -7.69 3.92 -14.40
N ASN A 154 -7.03 4.41 -15.46
CA ASN A 154 -7.45 5.62 -16.14
C ASN A 154 -8.86 5.48 -16.70
N GLY A 155 -9.69 6.50 -16.48
CA GLY A 155 -11.12 6.50 -16.78
C GLY A 155 -12.00 6.11 -15.58
N PHE A 156 -11.41 5.65 -14.47
CA PHE A 156 -12.12 5.53 -13.20
C PHE A 156 -12.07 6.85 -12.44
N ARG A 157 -13.22 7.47 -12.24
CA ARG A 157 -13.34 8.81 -11.66
C ARG A 157 -13.23 8.84 -10.14
N HIS A 158 -13.29 7.68 -9.48
CA HIS A 158 -13.34 7.52 -8.02
C HIS A 158 -14.61 8.15 -7.39
N ASP A 159 -15.72 8.11 -8.10
CA ASP A 159 -17.03 8.67 -7.71
C ASP A 159 -18.14 7.62 -7.63
N GLU A 160 -17.84 6.36 -7.90
CA GLU A 160 -18.78 5.23 -7.84
C GLU A 160 -18.19 4.04 -7.06
N THR A 161 -19.06 3.29 -6.39
CA THR A 161 -18.69 2.00 -5.77
C THR A 161 -18.40 0.97 -6.84
N ARG A 162 -17.21 0.33 -6.76
CA ARG A 162 -16.80 -0.59 -7.81
C ARG A 162 -15.82 -1.66 -7.32
N ALA A 163 -15.98 -2.89 -7.83
CA ALA A 163 -14.94 -3.90 -7.73
C ALA A 163 -13.73 -3.51 -8.58
N VAL A 164 -12.53 -3.55 -7.98
CA VAL A 164 -11.27 -3.09 -8.57
C VAL A 164 -10.19 -4.16 -8.48
N GLU A 165 -9.05 -3.97 -9.17
CA GLU A 165 -7.97 -4.94 -9.12
C GLU A 165 -7.22 -4.86 -7.78
N TRP A 166 -6.71 -3.68 -7.42
CA TRP A 166 -6.09 -3.41 -6.14
C TRP A 166 -6.10 -1.91 -5.82
N VAL A 167 -5.82 -1.59 -4.59
CA VAL A 167 -5.86 -0.23 -4.03
C VAL A 167 -4.62 0.02 -3.17
N MET A 168 -4.21 1.28 -3.05
CA MET A 168 -3.09 1.68 -2.19
C MET A 168 -3.37 1.40 -0.72
N GLY A 169 -2.38 0.91 0.00
CA GLY A 169 -2.44 0.49 1.39
C GLY A 169 -2.56 1.59 2.45
N ALA A 170 -2.95 2.83 2.08
CA ALA A 170 -3.09 3.92 3.04
C ALA A 170 -4.24 3.72 4.03
N CYS A 171 -5.36 3.13 3.57
CA CYS A 171 -6.48 2.69 4.40
C CYS A 171 -7.22 1.55 3.70
N LEU A 172 -7.33 0.41 4.37
CA LEU A 172 -8.02 -0.79 3.88
C LEU A 172 -8.84 -1.41 5.01
N LEU A 173 -10.14 -1.57 4.83
CA LEU A 173 -10.91 -2.48 5.68
C LEU A 173 -10.79 -3.89 5.10
N VAL A 174 -10.27 -4.83 5.87
CA VAL A 174 -10.00 -6.20 5.44
C VAL A 174 -10.79 -7.19 6.29
N ARG A 175 -11.56 -8.07 5.65
CA ARG A 175 -12.37 -9.09 6.33
C ARG A 175 -11.47 -10.17 6.94
N ARG A 176 -11.59 -10.45 8.25
CA ARG A 176 -10.82 -11.51 8.95
C ARG A 176 -10.99 -12.86 8.27
N ALA A 177 -12.21 -13.27 7.95
CA ALA A 177 -12.47 -14.56 7.29
C ALA A 177 -11.75 -14.69 5.92
N ALA A 178 -11.56 -13.59 5.20
CA ALA A 178 -10.77 -13.61 3.95
C ALA A 178 -9.28 -13.78 4.24
N VAL A 179 -8.78 -13.16 5.31
CA VAL A 179 -7.39 -13.35 5.77
C VAL A 179 -7.15 -14.79 6.22
N ASP A 180 -8.08 -15.35 6.98
CA ASP A 180 -8.00 -16.75 7.45
C ASP A 180 -7.98 -17.74 6.28
N ALA A 181 -8.74 -17.45 5.22
CA ALA A 181 -8.81 -18.29 4.02
C ALA A 181 -7.59 -18.18 3.09
N VAL A 182 -6.95 -17.00 3.00
CA VAL A 182 -5.89 -16.70 2.00
C VAL A 182 -4.51 -16.57 2.64
N GLY A 183 -4.46 -16.32 3.93
CA GLY A 183 -3.26 -16.01 4.69
C GLY A 183 -2.97 -14.51 4.81
N PRO A 184 -2.08 -14.15 5.74
CA PRO A 184 -1.67 -12.77 6.03
C PRO A 184 -0.86 -12.17 4.86
N LEU A 185 -0.40 -10.93 5.03
CA LEU A 185 0.55 -10.30 4.10
C LEU A 185 1.85 -11.13 4.03
N ASP A 186 2.47 -11.11 2.86
CA ASP A 186 3.76 -11.77 2.66
C ASP A 186 4.89 -10.86 3.19
N GLU A 187 5.54 -11.31 4.26
CA GLU A 187 6.59 -10.53 4.96
C GLU A 187 7.91 -10.41 4.18
N ASP A 188 8.05 -11.14 3.08
CA ASP A 188 9.15 -10.94 2.14
C ASP A 188 9.08 -9.56 1.43
N TYR A 189 7.92 -8.92 1.41
CA TYR A 189 7.79 -7.52 0.98
C TYR A 189 8.11 -6.61 2.17
N PHE A 190 9.30 -6.03 2.16
CA PHE A 190 9.68 -5.06 3.19
C PHE A 190 8.84 -3.78 3.10
N LEU A 191 8.66 -3.27 1.88
CA LEU A 191 7.86 -2.09 1.58
C LEU A 191 7.45 -2.10 0.10
N PHE A 192 6.24 -1.65 -0.21
CA PHE A 192 5.61 -1.64 -1.52
C PHE A 192 5.22 -3.02 -2.05
N SER A 193 4.09 -3.07 -2.73
CA SER A 193 3.49 -4.25 -3.35
C SER A 193 3.02 -5.35 -2.40
N GLU A 194 3.17 -5.22 -1.09
CA GLU A 194 2.59 -6.13 -0.10
C GLU A 194 1.06 -6.18 -0.22
N GLU A 195 0.41 -5.03 -0.32
CA GLU A 195 -1.04 -4.93 -0.55
C GLU A 195 -1.44 -5.36 -1.97
N THR A 196 -0.57 -5.14 -2.95
CA THR A 196 -0.77 -5.59 -4.33
C THR A 196 -0.78 -7.12 -4.41
N ASP A 197 0.21 -7.78 -3.76
CA ASP A 197 0.29 -9.23 -3.60
C ASP A 197 -0.96 -9.78 -2.91
N TRP A 198 -1.35 -9.13 -1.81
CA TRP A 198 -2.49 -9.57 -1.01
C TRP A 198 -3.81 -9.49 -1.79
N CYS A 199 -4.09 -8.36 -2.44
CA CYS A 199 -5.25 -8.20 -3.32
C CYS A 199 -5.24 -9.21 -4.47
N TYR A 200 -4.07 -9.54 -5.03
CA TYR A 200 -3.93 -10.55 -6.07
C TYR A 200 -4.27 -11.96 -5.56
N ARG A 201 -3.81 -12.31 -4.34
CA ARG A 201 -4.14 -13.60 -3.69
C ARG A 201 -5.62 -13.69 -3.36
N PHE A 202 -6.23 -12.65 -2.79
CA PHE A 202 -7.67 -12.58 -2.56
C PHE A 202 -8.45 -12.84 -3.84
N ARG A 203 -8.11 -12.14 -4.91
CA ARG A 203 -8.78 -12.33 -6.21
C ARG A 203 -8.65 -13.76 -6.74
N ARG A 204 -7.49 -14.39 -6.61
CA ARG A 204 -7.28 -15.78 -7.03
C ARG A 204 -8.09 -16.79 -6.22
N ALA A 205 -8.40 -16.45 -4.99
CA ALA A 205 -9.26 -17.24 -4.11
C ALA A 205 -10.77 -16.94 -4.28
N GLY A 206 -11.15 -16.11 -5.26
CA GLY A 206 -12.55 -15.77 -5.56
C GLY A 206 -13.11 -14.56 -4.82
N TRP A 207 -12.31 -13.96 -3.92
CA TRP A 207 -12.68 -12.73 -3.23
C TRP A 207 -12.53 -11.49 -4.12
N LYS A 208 -13.19 -10.40 -3.71
CA LYS A 208 -13.12 -9.11 -4.42
C LYS A 208 -12.55 -8.00 -3.53
N VAL A 209 -11.98 -7.02 -4.21
CA VAL A 209 -11.55 -5.73 -3.64
C VAL A 209 -12.51 -4.67 -4.13
N TYR A 210 -13.11 -3.90 -3.22
CA TYR A 210 -14.04 -2.84 -3.56
C TYR A 210 -13.48 -1.46 -3.20
N PHE A 211 -13.74 -0.51 -4.06
CA PHE A 211 -13.58 0.90 -3.78
C PHE A 211 -14.95 1.48 -3.39
N LEU A 212 -15.01 2.19 -2.27
CA LEU A 212 -16.22 2.81 -1.71
C LEU A 212 -16.01 4.32 -1.57
N PRO A 213 -16.60 5.16 -2.46
CA PRO A 213 -16.40 6.60 -2.43
C PRO A 213 -17.10 7.32 -1.26
N ASP A 214 -18.10 6.69 -0.64
CA ASP A 214 -18.88 7.28 0.46
C ASP A 214 -18.10 7.26 1.79
N ALA A 215 -17.07 6.44 1.92
CA ALA A 215 -16.09 6.52 2.99
C ALA A 215 -14.89 7.34 2.52
N GLU A 216 -14.43 8.29 3.33
CA GLU A 216 -13.33 9.17 2.98
C GLU A 216 -12.21 9.13 4.02
N VAL A 217 -10.97 9.20 3.55
CA VAL A 217 -9.76 9.22 4.37
C VAL A 217 -8.81 10.27 3.82
N ALA A 218 -8.28 11.12 4.68
CA ALA A 218 -7.19 12.02 4.33
C ALA A 218 -5.86 11.30 4.52
N HIS A 219 -4.90 11.49 3.59
CA HIS A 219 -3.60 10.85 3.62
C HIS A 219 -2.51 11.78 3.07
N VAL A 220 -1.41 11.93 3.79
CA VAL A 220 -0.35 12.90 3.47
C VAL A 220 0.49 12.47 2.27
N LEU A 221 0.67 11.18 2.06
CA LEU A 221 1.47 10.56 0.99
C LEU A 221 2.96 10.92 1.01
N GLY A 222 3.78 9.94 1.26
CA GLY A 222 5.24 10.08 1.19
C GLY A 222 5.88 10.72 2.41
N ALA A 223 5.12 11.00 3.48
CA ALA A 223 5.66 11.52 4.73
C ALA A 223 6.75 10.60 5.33
N GLY A 224 6.58 9.28 5.19
CA GLY A 224 7.48 8.30 5.79
C GLY A 224 8.78 8.02 5.03
N HIS A 225 8.88 8.27 3.71
CA HIS A 225 10.06 7.80 2.96
C HIS A 225 10.69 8.78 1.97
N GLY A 226 9.99 9.82 1.53
CA GLY A 226 10.58 10.86 0.66
C GLY A 226 11.31 10.34 -0.60
N GLY A 227 10.93 9.18 -1.12
CA GLY A 227 11.57 8.55 -2.30
C GLY A 227 12.85 7.76 -1.98
N ARG A 228 13.25 7.60 -0.72
CA ARG A 228 14.49 6.88 -0.31
C ARG A 228 14.50 5.40 -0.69
N PHE A 229 13.34 4.76 -0.78
CA PHE A 229 13.22 3.32 -1.01
C PHE A 229 13.01 2.94 -2.49
N TYR A 230 13.63 3.65 -3.42
CA TYR A 230 13.44 3.39 -4.85
C TYR A 230 13.89 1.98 -5.28
N ARG A 231 15.02 1.49 -4.72
CA ARG A 231 15.49 0.11 -4.98
C ARG A 231 14.51 -0.92 -4.42
N GLU A 232 13.93 -0.65 -3.26
CA GLU A 232 12.94 -1.53 -2.65
C GLU A 232 11.66 -1.61 -3.50
N GLN A 233 11.21 -0.51 -4.07
CA GLN A 233 10.10 -0.52 -5.01
C GLN A 233 10.37 -1.40 -6.24
N LEU A 234 11.58 -1.35 -6.78
CA LEU A 234 11.99 -2.20 -7.90
C LEU A 234 12.04 -3.67 -7.49
N ARG A 235 12.61 -3.97 -6.31
CA ARG A 235 12.67 -5.33 -5.74
C ARG A 235 11.27 -5.90 -5.58
N SER A 236 10.37 -5.14 -4.99
CA SER A 236 8.98 -5.56 -4.75
C SER A 236 8.21 -5.81 -6.05
N HIS A 237 8.43 -5.00 -7.10
CA HIS A 237 7.90 -5.31 -8.43
C HIS A 237 8.45 -6.64 -8.97
N LEU A 238 9.76 -6.86 -8.91
CA LEU A 238 10.37 -8.13 -9.39
C LEU A 238 9.87 -9.33 -8.59
N ARG A 239 9.72 -9.18 -7.26
CA ARG A 239 9.15 -10.22 -6.38
C ARG A 239 7.71 -10.58 -6.80
N PHE A 240 6.88 -9.59 -7.08
CA PHE A 240 5.52 -9.82 -7.59
C PHE A 240 5.52 -10.64 -8.89
N PHE A 241 6.39 -10.28 -9.85
CA PHE A 241 6.52 -11.04 -11.09
C PHE A 241 7.04 -12.46 -10.85
N ALA A 242 8.09 -12.64 -10.04
CA ALA A 242 8.65 -13.97 -9.74
C ALA A 242 7.61 -14.89 -9.09
N LYS A 243 6.87 -14.37 -8.10
CA LYS A 243 5.87 -15.11 -7.35
C LYS A 243 4.64 -15.47 -8.18
N HIS A 244 4.12 -14.54 -8.98
CA HIS A 244 2.83 -14.70 -9.64
C HIS A 244 2.88 -14.97 -11.14
N ARG A 245 4.01 -14.71 -11.80
CA ARG A 245 4.20 -14.87 -13.25
C ARG A 245 5.36 -15.78 -13.61
N GLY A 246 6.18 -16.16 -12.63
CA GLY A 246 7.35 -17.01 -12.78
C GLY A 246 8.63 -16.27 -13.15
N GLU A 247 9.76 -16.97 -12.97
CA GLU A 247 11.11 -16.40 -13.13
C GLU A 247 11.35 -15.77 -14.52
N ARG A 248 10.82 -16.38 -15.59
CA ARG A 248 10.98 -15.84 -16.97
C ARG A 248 10.35 -14.46 -17.14
N GLU A 249 9.16 -14.26 -16.60
CA GLU A 249 8.47 -12.95 -16.65
C GLU A 249 9.16 -11.93 -15.72
N ALA A 250 9.64 -12.36 -14.56
CA ALA A 250 10.41 -11.51 -13.66
C ALA A 250 11.71 -11.04 -14.31
N GLU A 251 12.41 -11.92 -15.05
CA GLU A 251 13.62 -11.55 -15.79
C GLU A 251 13.30 -10.58 -16.96
N ARG A 252 12.19 -10.75 -17.64
CA ARG A 252 11.71 -9.77 -18.64
C ARG A 252 11.41 -8.42 -18.00
N ALA A 253 10.76 -8.41 -16.85
CA ALA A 253 10.50 -7.20 -16.08
C ALA A 253 11.81 -6.53 -15.64
N ARG A 254 12.80 -7.30 -15.15
CA ARG A 254 14.13 -6.80 -14.78
C ARG A 254 14.84 -6.12 -15.96
N ARG A 255 14.84 -6.76 -17.13
CA ARG A 255 15.45 -6.17 -18.36
C ARG A 255 14.74 -4.90 -18.79
N LEU A 256 13.39 -4.88 -18.75
CA LEU A 256 12.59 -3.71 -19.07
C LEU A 256 12.93 -2.54 -18.12
N LEU A 257 12.98 -2.80 -16.81
CA LEU A 257 13.35 -1.82 -15.80
C LEU A 257 14.78 -1.31 -16.01
N LEU A 258 15.74 -2.21 -16.23
CA LEU A 258 17.15 -1.86 -16.44
C LEU A 258 17.32 -0.92 -17.65
N VAL A 259 16.72 -1.26 -18.80
CA VAL A 259 16.79 -0.41 -20.01
C VAL A 259 16.17 0.96 -19.71
N SER A 260 15.00 0.99 -19.08
CA SER A 260 14.34 2.26 -18.72
C SER A 260 15.19 3.11 -17.79
N LEU A 261 15.83 2.51 -16.78
CA LEU A 261 16.67 3.23 -15.82
C LEU A 261 17.94 3.79 -16.47
N ARG A 262 18.55 3.04 -17.39
CA ARG A 262 19.70 3.53 -18.20
C ARG A 262 19.31 4.75 -19.04
N LEU A 263 18.17 4.68 -19.73
CA LEU A 263 17.64 5.83 -20.48
C LEU A 263 17.36 7.02 -19.56
N ARG A 264 16.69 6.81 -18.43
CA ARG A 264 16.45 7.87 -17.44
C ARG A 264 17.76 8.45 -16.89
N GLY A 265 18.74 7.60 -16.58
CA GLY A 265 20.07 8.03 -16.12
C GLY A 265 20.88 8.79 -17.17
N ALA A 266 20.55 8.64 -18.45
CA ALA A 266 21.16 9.43 -19.54
C ALA A 266 20.48 10.81 -19.70
N PHE A 267 19.14 10.84 -19.69
CA PHE A 267 18.38 12.04 -20.09
C PHE A 267 17.92 12.93 -18.92
N PHE A 268 17.78 12.42 -17.69
CA PHE A 268 17.32 13.25 -16.57
C PHE A 268 18.49 14.01 -15.91
N PRO A 269 18.34 15.31 -15.61
CA PRO A 269 19.37 16.08 -14.91
C PRO A 269 19.27 15.91 -13.37
N GLY A 270 20.32 16.38 -12.68
CA GLY A 270 20.35 16.57 -11.23
C GLY A 270 20.30 15.27 -10.41
N PRO A 271 19.79 15.32 -9.16
CA PRO A 271 19.80 14.20 -8.22
C PRO A 271 19.08 12.94 -8.75
N ARG A 272 18.03 13.11 -9.57
CA ARG A 272 17.31 12.00 -10.18
C ARG A 272 18.20 11.15 -11.10
N ARG A 273 19.14 11.77 -11.81
CA ARG A 273 20.12 11.07 -12.66
C ARG A 273 20.93 10.06 -11.86
N ARG A 274 21.41 10.49 -10.68
CA ARG A 274 22.19 9.64 -9.78
C ARG A 274 21.34 8.45 -9.30
N THR A 275 20.15 8.71 -8.80
CA THR A 275 19.21 7.66 -8.36
C THR A 275 18.96 6.61 -9.44
N TYR A 276 18.71 7.03 -10.69
CA TYR A 276 18.46 6.09 -11.78
C TYR A 276 19.69 5.27 -12.18
N ARG A 277 20.89 5.88 -12.17
CA ARG A 277 22.14 5.17 -12.44
C ARG A 277 22.44 4.15 -11.35
N GLU A 278 22.39 4.55 -10.09
CA GLU A 278 22.61 3.64 -8.95
C GLU A 278 21.61 2.47 -8.94
N ALA A 279 20.36 2.71 -9.33
CA ALA A 279 19.36 1.67 -9.45
C ALA A 279 19.62 0.73 -10.65
N ALA A 280 20.10 1.27 -11.79
CA ALA A 280 20.48 0.47 -12.95
C ALA A 280 21.71 -0.41 -12.66
N ASP A 281 22.71 0.16 -11.98
CA ASP A 281 23.92 -0.58 -11.56
C ASP A 281 23.54 -1.70 -10.60
N TRP A 282 22.69 -1.43 -9.61
CA TRP A 282 22.18 -2.44 -8.70
C TRP A 282 21.42 -3.55 -9.43
N LEU A 283 20.51 -3.23 -10.39
CA LEU A 283 19.78 -4.25 -11.16
C LEU A 283 20.70 -5.09 -12.06
N SER A 284 21.87 -4.57 -12.46
CA SER A 284 22.82 -5.27 -13.32
C SER A 284 23.89 -6.06 -12.55
N SER A 285 24.11 -5.75 -11.26
CA SER A 285 25.21 -6.30 -10.45
C SER A 285 24.96 -7.72 -9.93
N ALA A 286 23.71 -8.20 -9.94
CA ALA A 286 23.34 -9.47 -9.34
C ALA A 286 22.30 -10.24 -10.18
N SER A 287 22.23 -11.54 -9.96
CA SER A 287 21.16 -12.37 -10.51
C SER A 287 19.79 -12.01 -9.93
N LEU A 288 18.69 -12.39 -10.61
CA LEU A 288 17.35 -12.17 -10.10
C LEU A 288 17.16 -12.75 -8.69
N ARG A 289 17.71 -13.94 -8.42
CA ARG A 289 17.60 -14.59 -7.09
C ARG A 289 18.30 -13.80 -5.99
N GLU A 290 19.45 -13.20 -6.28
CA GLU A 290 20.17 -12.35 -5.31
C GLU A 290 19.45 -11.03 -5.07
N LEU A 291 18.85 -10.44 -6.12
CA LEU A 291 18.05 -9.21 -6.00
C LEU A 291 16.78 -9.40 -5.16
N LEU A 292 16.25 -10.63 -5.08
CA LEU A 292 15.04 -10.96 -4.34
C LEU A 292 15.29 -11.40 -2.88
N ARG A 293 16.53 -11.59 -2.48
CA ARG A 293 16.94 -11.78 -1.09
C ARG A 293 16.97 -10.45 -0.33
#